data_76ddbb33c665571b278df387d39ba137
#
_entry.id   76ddbb33c665571b278df387d39ba137
#
_cell.length_a   1.000
_cell.length_b   1.000
_cell.length_c   1.000
_cell.angle_alpha   90.00
_cell.angle_beta   90.00
_cell.angle_gamma   90.00
#
_symmetry.space_group_name_H-M   'P 1'
#
loop_
_entity.id
_entity.type
_entity.pdbx_description
1 polymer ?
#
loop_
_entity_poly.entity_id
_entity_poly.type
_entity_poly.pdbx_seq_one_letter_code
_entity_poly.pdbx_strand_id
1 'polypeptide(L)'
;MTELGFLERTREGYDLTAAEYAERFHDHLHDKPLDRAMLTAFAGLVDRDGIIADVGCGTGATSRIFADFGLDVVGIDLSPNMIAEAQRLNPGLRFQTGSMTNLDFDDGHFHGVCAWYSVIHIPDESLPAVFAEFRRVLRPGGLALVAFQIGDQPRTFKEMFGEQVSLTFYRRQPDTVALLLDEAGLTPYSGLVREPDDDGFESTPHAYLIARRT
;
A
#
# COMPACT_ATOMS: atom_id res chain seq x y z
N MET A 1 22.34 3.12 0.23
CA MET A 1 21.95 1.68 0.38
C MET A 1 21.57 1.17 -0.99
N THR A 2 21.97 -0.06 -1.38
CA THR A 2 21.57 -0.58 -2.70
C THR A 2 20.09 -0.93 -2.70
N GLU A 3 19.40 -0.75 -3.82
CA GLU A 3 17.95 -1.04 -3.99
C GLU A 3 17.61 -2.47 -3.56
N LEU A 4 18.40 -3.45 -3.97
CA LEU A 4 18.25 -4.85 -3.55
C LEU A 4 18.29 -5.04 -2.04
N GLY A 5 19.07 -4.25 -1.31
CA GLY A 5 19.25 -4.45 0.14
C GLY A 5 18.06 -4.02 1.00
N PHE A 6 17.26 -3.04 0.62
CA PHE A 6 16.06 -2.68 1.39
C PHE A 6 14.88 -3.60 1.08
N LEU A 7 14.71 -4.00 -0.19
CA LEU A 7 13.68 -4.96 -0.59
C LEU A 7 13.87 -6.31 0.11
N GLU A 8 15.10 -6.81 0.16
CA GLU A 8 15.42 -8.06 0.82
C GLU A 8 15.08 -8.02 2.33
N ARG A 9 15.50 -6.96 3.05
CA ARG A 9 15.17 -6.80 4.48
C ARG A 9 13.67 -6.67 4.72
N THR A 10 12.95 -5.93 3.87
CA THR A 10 11.50 -5.79 3.96
C THR A 10 10.82 -7.14 3.77
N ARG A 11 11.19 -7.88 2.72
CA ARG A 11 10.68 -9.22 2.44
C ARG A 11 10.93 -10.17 3.61
N GLU A 12 12.18 -10.27 4.07
CA GLU A 12 12.54 -11.15 5.18
C GLU A 12 11.77 -10.82 6.47
N GLY A 13 11.64 -9.53 6.80
CA GLY A 13 10.89 -9.10 7.99
C GLY A 13 9.43 -9.51 7.92
N TYR A 14 8.77 -9.34 6.78
CA TYR A 14 7.37 -9.74 6.62
C TYR A 14 7.20 -11.25 6.42
N ASP A 15 8.16 -11.96 5.83
CA ASP A 15 8.15 -13.42 5.79
C ASP A 15 8.17 -14.04 7.18
N LEU A 16 8.99 -13.49 8.09
CA LEU A 16 9.07 -13.96 9.48
C LEU A 16 7.80 -13.69 10.28
N THR A 17 7.12 -12.59 10.02
CA THR A 17 6.02 -12.09 10.86
C THR A 17 4.63 -12.31 10.27
N ALA A 18 4.50 -12.93 9.09
CA ALA A 18 3.25 -13.01 8.33
C ALA A 18 2.07 -13.62 9.11
N ALA A 19 2.28 -14.73 9.81
CA ALA A 19 1.22 -15.41 10.57
C ALA A 19 0.69 -14.54 11.72
N GLU A 20 1.60 -13.97 12.53
CA GLU A 20 1.23 -13.11 13.66
C GLU A 20 0.61 -11.79 13.17
N TYR A 21 1.11 -11.26 12.03
CA TYR A 21 0.52 -10.09 11.38
C TYR A 21 -0.92 -10.39 10.94
N ALA A 22 -1.17 -11.56 10.37
CA ALA A 22 -2.50 -11.98 9.96
C ALA A 22 -3.48 -12.04 11.15
N GLU A 23 -3.06 -12.61 12.26
CA GLU A 23 -3.90 -12.69 13.47
C GLU A 23 -4.27 -11.32 14.03
N ARG A 24 -3.33 -10.36 13.98
CA ARG A 24 -3.53 -9.05 14.63
C ARG A 24 -4.18 -8.00 13.71
N PHE A 25 -3.88 -8.04 12.42
CA PHE A 25 -4.19 -6.92 11.52
C PHE A 25 -5.11 -7.26 10.35
N HIS A 26 -5.48 -8.51 10.12
CA HIS A 26 -6.37 -8.83 8.99
C HIS A 26 -7.71 -8.08 9.07
N ASP A 27 -8.29 -7.98 10.26
CA ASP A 27 -9.58 -7.32 10.49
C ASP A 27 -9.46 -5.89 11.05
N HIS A 28 -8.24 -5.34 11.19
CA HIS A 28 -8.01 -4.05 11.86
C HIS A 28 -8.78 -2.87 11.24
N LEU A 29 -9.08 -2.94 9.94
CA LEU A 29 -9.85 -1.90 9.24
C LEU A 29 -11.33 -1.88 9.66
N HIS A 30 -11.83 -2.91 10.37
CA HIS A 30 -13.23 -2.94 10.79
C HIS A 30 -13.59 -1.73 11.67
N ASP A 31 -12.73 -1.39 12.59
CA ASP A 31 -12.93 -0.31 13.58
C ASP A 31 -12.25 1.02 13.17
N LYS A 32 -11.87 1.18 11.89
CA LYS A 32 -11.22 2.37 11.34
C LYS A 32 -12.13 3.10 10.35
N PRO A 33 -13.07 3.96 10.83
CA PRO A 33 -14.11 4.54 9.97
C PRO A 33 -13.56 5.49 8.90
N LEU A 34 -12.52 6.28 9.19
CA LEU A 34 -11.92 7.21 8.22
C LEU A 34 -11.10 6.46 7.17
N ASP A 35 -10.36 5.43 7.56
CA ASP A 35 -9.64 4.54 6.65
C ASP A 35 -10.60 3.87 5.67
N ARG A 36 -11.69 3.30 6.19
CA ARG A 36 -12.76 2.70 5.37
C ARG A 36 -13.42 3.71 4.44
N ALA A 37 -13.63 4.95 4.91
CA ALA A 37 -14.23 6.01 4.10
C ALA A 37 -13.31 6.36 2.91
N MET A 38 -11.99 6.40 3.11
CA MET A 38 -11.04 6.65 2.02
C MET A 38 -10.98 5.50 1.01
N LEU A 39 -10.97 4.25 1.48
CA LEU A 39 -11.04 3.07 0.62
C LEU A 39 -12.36 3.03 -0.16
N THR A 40 -13.48 3.34 0.50
CA THR A 40 -14.81 3.44 -0.13
C THR A 40 -14.85 4.55 -1.19
N ALA A 41 -14.33 5.72 -0.87
CA ALA A 41 -14.27 6.84 -1.81
C ALA A 41 -13.45 6.48 -3.05
N PHE A 42 -12.27 5.86 -2.85
CA PHE A 42 -11.44 5.40 -3.94
C PHE A 42 -12.15 4.35 -4.81
N ALA A 43 -12.76 3.33 -4.18
CA ALA A 43 -13.54 2.31 -4.90
C ALA A 43 -14.68 2.92 -5.74
N GLY A 44 -15.35 3.95 -5.19
CA GLY A 44 -16.44 4.65 -5.89
C GLY A 44 -15.99 5.55 -7.05
N LEU A 45 -14.71 5.90 -7.11
CA LEU A 45 -14.10 6.69 -8.18
C LEU A 45 -13.54 5.82 -9.32
N VAL A 46 -13.22 4.55 -9.05
CA VAL A 46 -12.78 3.58 -10.06
C VAL A 46 -13.99 3.07 -10.83
N ASP A 47 -13.86 2.88 -12.14
CA ASP A 47 -14.94 2.32 -12.96
C ASP A 47 -15.35 0.94 -12.45
N ARG A 48 -16.66 0.64 -12.49
CA ARG A 48 -17.22 -0.60 -11.94
C ARG A 48 -16.67 -1.88 -12.57
N ASP A 49 -16.28 -1.82 -13.85
CA ASP A 49 -15.64 -2.94 -14.56
C ASP A 49 -14.10 -2.86 -14.48
N GLY A 50 -13.59 -2.03 -13.57
CA GLY A 50 -12.17 -1.74 -13.43
C GLY A 50 -11.44 -2.79 -12.62
N ILE A 51 -10.16 -3.00 -12.98
CA ILE A 51 -9.22 -3.83 -12.23
C ILE A 51 -8.37 -2.95 -11.33
N ILE A 52 -8.27 -3.31 -10.05
CA ILE A 52 -7.40 -2.65 -9.07
C ILE A 52 -6.18 -3.52 -8.77
N ALA A 53 -4.99 -2.91 -8.75
CA ALA A 53 -3.82 -3.46 -8.08
C ALA A 53 -3.78 -3.00 -6.63
N ASP A 54 -3.80 -3.92 -5.67
CA ASP A 54 -3.51 -3.67 -4.25
C ASP A 54 -2.04 -4.01 -4.00
N VAL A 55 -1.18 -2.99 -3.98
CA VAL A 55 0.29 -3.14 -4.01
C VAL A 55 0.89 -3.02 -2.61
N GLY A 56 1.51 -4.09 -2.15
CA GLY A 56 1.83 -4.32 -0.75
C GLY A 56 0.58 -4.72 0.02
N CYS A 57 -0.16 -5.69 -0.53
CA CYS A 57 -1.48 -6.08 -0.02
C CYS A 57 -1.45 -6.78 1.34
N GLY A 58 -0.27 -7.20 1.81
CA GLY A 58 -0.11 -7.96 3.05
C GLY A 58 -1.04 -9.17 3.07
N THR A 59 -1.89 -9.28 4.07
CA THR A 59 -2.87 -10.36 4.26
C THR A 59 -4.16 -10.20 3.45
N GLY A 60 -4.24 -9.17 2.58
CA GLY A 60 -5.37 -8.96 1.68
C GLY A 60 -6.57 -8.25 2.30
N ALA A 61 -6.40 -7.55 3.44
CA ALA A 61 -7.50 -6.82 4.09
C ALA A 61 -8.10 -5.73 3.19
N THR A 62 -7.28 -4.93 2.53
CA THR A 62 -7.70 -3.93 1.54
C THR A 62 -8.27 -4.55 0.28
N SER A 63 -7.64 -5.62 -0.22
CA SER A 63 -8.13 -6.39 -1.37
C SER A 63 -9.56 -6.90 -1.15
N ARG A 64 -9.87 -7.40 0.06
CA ARG A 64 -11.22 -7.84 0.43
C ARG A 64 -12.21 -6.69 0.37
N ILE A 65 -11.88 -5.51 0.91
CA ILE A 65 -12.77 -4.34 0.88
C ILE A 65 -13.11 -3.99 -0.57
N PHE A 66 -12.14 -3.92 -1.47
CA PHE A 66 -12.41 -3.61 -2.89
C PHE A 66 -13.25 -4.68 -3.58
N ALA A 67 -13.01 -5.95 -3.29
CA ALA A 67 -13.82 -7.05 -3.81
C ALA A 67 -15.28 -6.99 -3.32
N ASP A 68 -15.51 -6.61 -2.06
CA ASP A 68 -16.84 -6.41 -1.50
C ASP A 68 -17.62 -5.25 -2.16
N PHE A 69 -16.89 -4.29 -2.78
CA PHE A 69 -17.47 -3.26 -3.66
C PHE A 69 -17.78 -3.77 -5.08
N GLY A 70 -17.44 -5.03 -5.38
CA GLY A 70 -17.66 -5.65 -6.68
C GLY A 70 -16.58 -5.33 -7.72
N LEU A 71 -15.41 -4.84 -7.30
CA LEU A 71 -14.28 -4.57 -8.17
C LEU A 71 -13.43 -5.84 -8.35
N ASP A 72 -12.82 -5.97 -9.52
CA ASP A 72 -11.81 -6.98 -9.77
C ASP A 72 -10.47 -6.54 -9.15
N VAL A 73 -9.85 -7.39 -8.32
CA VAL A 73 -8.66 -7.04 -7.54
C VAL A 73 -7.55 -8.04 -7.74
N VAL A 74 -6.33 -7.53 -7.89
CA VAL A 74 -5.10 -8.32 -7.82
C VAL A 74 -4.26 -7.79 -6.67
N GLY A 75 -4.10 -8.60 -5.62
CA GLY A 75 -3.17 -8.29 -4.51
C GLY A 75 -1.75 -8.68 -4.90
N ILE A 76 -0.81 -7.78 -4.65
CA ILE A 76 0.61 -7.96 -4.95
C ILE A 76 1.39 -7.66 -3.68
N ASP A 77 2.24 -8.57 -3.23
CA ASP A 77 3.12 -8.35 -2.08
C ASP A 77 4.52 -8.88 -2.34
N LEU A 78 5.51 -8.28 -1.71
CA LEU A 78 6.91 -8.69 -1.82
C LEU A 78 7.18 -10.00 -1.08
N SER A 79 6.43 -10.28 0.00
CA SER A 79 6.56 -11.45 0.87
C SER A 79 5.71 -12.63 0.37
N PRO A 80 6.33 -13.77 -0.02
CA PRO A 80 5.59 -14.99 -0.31
C PRO A 80 4.71 -15.48 0.85
N ASN A 81 5.16 -15.28 2.11
CA ASN A 81 4.40 -15.71 3.28
C ASN A 81 3.18 -14.82 3.52
N MET A 82 3.26 -13.50 3.26
CA MET A 82 2.07 -12.62 3.23
C MET A 82 1.07 -13.06 2.17
N ILE A 83 1.54 -13.41 0.97
CA ILE A 83 0.68 -13.92 -0.11
C ILE A 83 0.00 -15.24 0.30
N ALA A 84 0.72 -16.14 0.96
CA ALA A 84 0.12 -17.39 1.46
C ALA A 84 -1.01 -17.12 2.47
N GLU A 85 -0.81 -16.18 3.41
CA GLU A 85 -1.84 -15.75 4.35
C GLU A 85 -3.01 -15.05 3.65
N ALA A 86 -2.73 -14.16 2.68
CA ALA A 86 -3.77 -13.51 1.89
C ALA A 86 -4.67 -14.52 1.16
N GLN A 87 -4.09 -15.53 0.53
CA GLN A 87 -4.83 -16.60 -0.15
C GLN A 87 -5.65 -17.44 0.83
N ARG A 88 -5.09 -17.75 2.00
CA ARG A 88 -5.79 -18.50 3.06
C ARG A 88 -7.00 -17.75 3.61
N LEU A 89 -6.85 -16.44 3.84
CA LEU A 89 -7.88 -15.60 4.47
C LEU A 89 -8.95 -15.11 3.48
N ASN A 90 -8.59 -15.01 2.20
CA ASN A 90 -9.49 -14.49 1.15
C ASN A 90 -9.60 -15.47 -0.03
N PRO A 91 -10.18 -16.67 0.19
CA PRO A 91 -10.32 -17.64 -0.88
C PRO A 91 -11.17 -17.06 -2.03
N GLY A 92 -10.67 -17.21 -3.25
CA GLY A 92 -11.33 -16.69 -4.45
C GLY A 92 -10.82 -15.34 -4.94
N LEU A 93 -10.02 -14.60 -4.16
CA LEU A 93 -9.30 -13.42 -4.64
C LEU A 93 -7.94 -13.82 -5.25
N ARG A 94 -7.44 -12.95 -6.12
CA ARG A 94 -6.16 -13.18 -6.82
C ARG A 94 -5.02 -12.50 -6.08
N PHE A 95 -3.98 -13.26 -5.77
CA PHE A 95 -2.77 -12.77 -5.11
C PHE A 95 -1.53 -13.32 -5.79
N GLN A 96 -0.49 -12.48 -5.92
CA GLN A 96 0.81 -12.88 -6.46
C GLN A 96 1.96 -12.17 -5.78
N THR A 97 3.10 -12.82 -5.73
CA THR A 97 4.35 -12.18 -5.26
C THR A 97 4.87 -11.22 -6.32
N GLY A 98 5.27 -10.02 -5.89
CA GLY A 98 5.81 -8.99 -6.78
C GLY A 98 6.36 -7.78 -6.03
N SER A 99 7.13 -6.94 -6.71
CA SER A 99 7.69 -5.71 -6.17
C SER A 99 7.04 -4.49 -6.80
N MET A 100 6.72 -3.48 -5.96
CA MET A 100 6.22 -2.19 -6.45
C MET A 100 7.25 -1.38 -7.25
N THR A 101 8.52 -1.77 -7.22
CA THR A 101 9.58 -1.14 -8.03
C THR A 101 9.62 -1.68 -9.45
N ASN A 102 8.97 -2.82 -9.72
CA ASN A 102 8.87 -3.44 -11.05
C ASN A 102 7.68 -4.40 -11.05
N LEU A 103 6.51 -3.91 -11.43
CA LEU A 103 5.26 -4.68 -11.50
C LEU A 103 5.19 -5.45 -12.83
N ASP A 104 5.00 -6.76 -12.75
CA ASP A 104 4.91 -7.65 -13.92
C ASP A 104 3.51 -7.56 -14.56
N PHE A 105 3.21 -6.37 -15.10
CA PHE A 105 1.96 -6.07 -15.81
C PHE A 105 2.24 -5.10 -16.96
N ASP A 106 1.41 -5.17 -17.99
CA ASP A 106 1.46 -4.28 -19.14
C ASP A 106 1.18 -2.81 -18.75
N ASP A 107 1.64 -1.89 -19.59
CA ASP A 107 1.32 -0.47 -19.46
C ASP A 107 -0.20 -0.25 -19.57
N GLY A 108 -0.75 0.52 -18.64
CA GLY A 108 -2.17 0.86 -18.64
C GLY A 108 -3.11 -0.28 -18.30
N HIS A 109 -2.62 -1.32 -17.64
CA HIS A 109 -3.42 -2.51 -17.28
C HIS A 109 -4.51 -2.19 -16.24
N PHE A 110 -4.20 -1.35 -15.23
CA PHE A 110 -5.07 -1.12 -14.09
C PHE A 110 -5.89 0.18 -14.21
N HIS A 111 -7.08 0.14 -13.65
CA HIS A 111 -7.96 1.30 -13.46
C HIS A 111 -7.66 2.02 -12.15
N GLY A 112 -7.17 1.29 -11.16
CA GLY A 112 -6.73 1.78 -9.86
C GLY A 112 -5.50 1.06 -9.36
N VAL A 113 -4.64 1.79 -8.65
CA VAL A 113 -3.52 1.26 -7.85
C VAL A 113 -3.72 1.75 -6.42
N CYS A 114 -3.78 0.83 -5.47
CA CYS A 114 -3.79 1.13 -4.05
C CYS A 114 -2.47 0.69 -3.43
N ALA A 115 -1.83 1.57 -2.67
CA ALA A 115 -0.65 1.29 -1.86
C ALA A 115 -0.95 1.70 -0.41
N TRP A 116 -1.60 0.79 0.31
CA TRP A 116 -2.10 1.04 1.66
C TRP A 116 -1.03 0.73 2.70
N TYR A 117 -0.39 1.78 3.23
CA TYR A 117 0.75 1.68 4.15
C TYR A 117 1.91 0.78 3.65
N SER A 118 2.10 0.71 2.34
CA SER A 118 3.15 -0.10 1.73
C SER A 118 4.32 0.73 1.18
N VAL A 119 4.07 1.92 0.64
CA VAL A 119 5.13 2.86 0.21
C VAL A 119 6.01 3.34 1.36
N ILE A 120 5.58 3.13 2.60
CA ILE A 120 6.35 3.47 3.80
C ILE A 120 7.66 2.68 3.95
N HIS A 121 7.83 1.58 3.22
CA HIS A 121 9.05 0.78 3.22
C HIS A 121 10.04 1.19 2.13
N ILE A 122 9.65 2.10 1.24
CA ILE A 122 10.47 2.56 0.13
C ILE A 122 11.33 3.75 0.59
N PRO A 123 12.67 3.70 0.44
CA PRO A 123 13.53 4.86 0.68
C PRO A 123 13.15 6.06 -0.19
N ASP A 124 13.42 7.28 0.30
CA ASP A 124 13.02 8.52 -0.40
C ASP A 124 13.63 8.61 -1.80
N GLU A 125 14.87 8.15 -1.95
CA GLU A 125 15.56 8.11 -3.25
C GLU A 125 14.93 7.17 -4.28
N SER A 126 14.18 6.15 -3.83
CA SER A 126 13.54 5.15 -4.70
C SER A 126 12.04 5.44 -4.95
N LEU A 127 11.42 6.31 -4.15
CA LEU A 127 9.99 6.58 -4.24
C LEU A 127 9.54 7.18 -5.59
N PRO A 128 10.31 8.08 -6.24
CA PRO A 128 9.96 8.58 -7.57
C PRO A 128 9.83 7.47 -8.62
N ALA A 129 10.71 6.46 -8.57
CA ALA A 129 10.66 5.32 -9.49
C ALA A 129 9.41 4.45 -9.23
N VAL A 130 8.99 4.27 -7.98
CA VAL A 130 7.75 3.57 -7.62
C VAL A 130 6.53 4.31 -8.17
N PHE A 131 6.46 5.63 -8.04
CA PHE A 131 5.33 6.39 -8.58
C PHE A 131 5.32 6.41 -10.12
N ALA A 132 6.49 6.42 -10.76
CA ALA A 132 6.58 6.24 -12.21
C ALA A 132 6.06 4.86 -12.64
N GLU A 133 6.33 3.81 -11.85
CA GLU A 133 5.82 2.46 -12.09
C GLU A 133 4.30 2.37 -11.88
N PHE A 134 3.76 3.01 -10.83
CA PHE A 134 2.31 3.12 -10.65
C PHE A 134 1.65 3.84 -11.85
N ARG A 135 2.26 4.94 -12.31
CA ARG A 135 1.79 5.63 -13.52
C ARG A 135 1.85 4.71 -14.74
N ARG A 136 2.91 3.94 -14.92
CA ARG A 136 3.06 3.04 -16.07
C ARG A 136 1.91 2.04 -16.15
N VAL A 137 1.63 1.35 -15.04
CA VAL A 137 0.61 0.30 -15.01
C VAL A 137 -0.83 0.82 -14.93
N LEU A 138 -1.04 2.06 -14.52
CA LEU A 138 -2.35 2.71 -14.58
C LEU A 138 -2.72 3.09 -16.01
N ARG A 139 -3.96 2.90 -16.44
CA ARG A 139 -4.47 3.46 -17.70
C ARG A 139 -4.57 4.99 -17.61
N PRO A 140 -4.61 5.70 -18.76
CA PRO A 140 -4.95 7.14 -18.76
C PRO A 140 -6.27 7.39 -18.01
N GLY A 141 -6.28 8.38 -17.10
CA GLY A 141 -7.41 8.67 -16.23
C GLY A 141 -7.57 7.76 -15.01
N GLY A 142 -6.77 6.68 -14.91
CA GLY A 142 -6.73 5.79 -13.75
C GLY A 142 -6.25 6.50 -12.48
N LEU A 143 -6.53 5.90 -11.33
CA LEU A 143 -6.33 6.51 -10.02
C LEU A 143 -5.31 5.74 -9.18
N ALA A 144 -4.46 6.46 -8.47
CA ALA A 144 -3.61 5.92 -7.40
C ALA A 144 -4.15 6.39 -6.04
N LEU A 145 -4.21 5.48 -5.05
CA LEU A 145 -4.41 5.79 -3.64
C LEU A 145 -3.16 5.39 -2.87
N VAL A 146 -2.57 6.32 -2.14
CA VAL A 146 -1.43 6.04 -1.24
C VAL A 146 -1.78 6.44 0.18
N ALA A 147 -1.50 5.54 1.14
CA ALA A 147 -1.65 5.78 2.56
C ALA A 147 -0.29 5.67 3.26
N PHE A 148 0.01 6.61 4.16
CA PHE A 148 1.29 6.65 4.86
C PHE A 148 1.20 7.43 6.17
N GLN A 149 2.22 7.22 7.01
CA GLN A 149 2.40 7.93 8.28
C GLN A 149 3.11 9.26 8.05
N ILE A 150 2.63 10.32 8.74
CA ILE A 150 3.21 11.66 8.65
C ILE A 150 4.39 11.79 9.63
N GLY A 151 5.46 12.44 9.19
CA GLY A 151 6.63 12.78 9.99
C GLY A 151 7.86 13.08 9.14
N ASP A 152 8.95 13.47 9.81
CA ASP A 152 10.17 13.93 9.14
C ASP A 152 11.34 12.94 9.28
N GLN A 153 11.16 11.90 10.09
CA GLN A 153 12.22 10.93 10.37
C GLN A 153 11.72 9.49 10.19
N PRO A 154 12.51 8.63 9.56
CA PRO A 154 12.18 7.22 9.48
C PRO A 154 12.27 6.57 10.87
N ARG A 155 11.50 5.50 11.07
CA ARG A 155 11.56 4.67 12.25
C ARG A 155 11.94 3.25 11.86
N THR A 156 13.02 2.73 12.43
CA THR A 156 13.46 1.34 12.19
C THR A 156 13.10 0.47 13.39
N PHE A 157 12.38 -0.61 13.12
CA PHE A 157 12.07 -1.65 14.09
C PHE A 157 13.10 -2.79 13.95
N LYS A 158 13.68 -3.18 15.07
CA LYS A 158 14.63 -4.31 15.17
C LYS A 158 13.95 -5.59 15.65
N GLU A 159 12.74 -5.45 16.16
CA GLU A 159 11.89 -6.55 16.64
C GLU A 159 10.44 -6.25 16.29
N MET A 160 9.69 -7.26 15.84
CA MET A 160 8.26 -7.21 15.59
C MET A 160 7.66 -8.58 15.95
N PHE A 161 6.67 -8.58 16.84
CA PHE A 161 5.98 -9.79 17.32
C PHE A 161 6.91 -10.87 17.91
N GLY A 162 8.03 -10.47 18.53
CA GLY A 162 9.02 -11.39 19.08
C GLY A 162 10.09 -11.84 18.10
N GLU A 163 9.95 -11.54 16.81
CA GLU A 163 10.92 -11.86 15.78
C GLU A 163 11.93 -10.74 15.57
N GLN A 164 13.20 -11.10 15.33
CA GLN A 164 14.24 -10.14 14.99
C GLN A 164 14.10 -9.72 13.53
N VAL A 165 13.80 -8.45 13.31
CA VAL A 165 13.56 -7.87 11.97
C VAL A 165 14.44 -6.64 11.74
N SER A 166 14.47 -6.15 10.51
CA SER A 166 15.07 -4.85 10.17
C SER A 166 14.13 -4.09 9.23
N LEU A 167 13.00 -3.63 9.78
CA LEU A 167 11.95 -2.94 9.03
C LEU A 167 12.04 -1.44 9.27
N THR A 168 12.23 -0.67 8.21
CA THR A 168 12.22 0.79 8.25
C THR A 168 10.91 1.31 7.69
N PHE A 169 10.29 2.21 8.44
CA PHE A 169 9.06 2.94 8.10
C PHE A 169 9.44 4.39 7.82
N TYR A 170 9.40 4.77 6.55
CA TYR A 170 9.66 6.15 6.11
C TYR A 170 8.39 6.97 6.29
N ARG A 171 8.43 7.91 7.23
CA ARG A 171 7.37 8.90 7.46
C ARG A 171 7.61 10.10 6.54
N ARG A 172 6.54 10.70 6.03
CA ARG A 172 6.66 11.79 5.04
C ARG A 172 5.62 12.85 5.26
N GLN A 173 5.92 14.07 4.82
CA GLN A 173 4.94 15.15 4.77
C GLN A 173 4.02 14.96 3.56
N PRO A 174 2.69 15.20 3.70
CA PRO A 174 1.73 15.04 2.61
C PRO A 174 2.07 15.84 1.36
N ASP A 175 2.52 17.10 1.53
CA ASP A 175 2.90 17.97 0.42
C ASP A 175 4.10 17.41 -0.38
N THR A 176 5.06 16.79 0.31
CA THR A 176 6.20 16.14 -0.35
C THR A 176 5.74 14.95 -1.20
N VAL A 177 4.86 14.11 -0.67
CA VAL A 177 4.33 12.96 -1.42
C VAL A 177 3.47 13.42 -2.59
N ALA A 178 2.63 14.46 -2.40
CA ALA A 178 1.81 15.04 -3.45
C ALA A 178 2.67 15.59 -4.60
N LEU A 179 3.77 16.29 -4.28
CA LEU A 179 4.72 16.78 -5.29
C LEU A 179 5.36 15.63 -6.08
N LEU A 180 5.84 14.59 -5.42
CA LEU A 180 6.44 13.44 -6.08
C LEU A 180 5.44 12.67 -6.97
N LEU A 181 4.18 12.58 -6.56
CA LEU A 181 3.10 12.02 -7.40
C LEU A 181 2.90 12.87 -8.67
N ASP A 182 2.81 14.20 -8.52
CA ASP A 182 2.62 15.11 -9.65
C ASP A 182 3.81 15.07 -10.63
N GLU A 183 5.03 15.08 -10.13
CA GLU A 183 6.26 14.92 -10.94
C GLU A 183 6.28 13.59 -11.71
N ALA A 184 5.68 12.54 -11.16
CA ALA A 184 5.51 11.26 -11.85
C ALA A 184 4.35 11.26 -12.86
N GLY A 185 3.56 12.35 -12.99
CA GLY A 185 2.37 12.44 -13.86
C GLY A 185 1.14 11.79 -13.25
N LEU A 186 1.07 11.77 -11.93
CA LEU A 186 -0.07 11.39 -11.11
C LEU A 186 -0.57 12.63 -10.37
N THR A 187 -1.42 13.42 -11.03
CA THR A 187 -1.88 14.71 -10.49
C THR A 187 -2.74 14.52 -9.24
N PRO A 188 -2.39 15.12 -8.10
CA PRO A 188 -3.17 15.04 -6.87
C PRO A 188 -4.63 15.46 -7.10
N TYR A 189 -5.56 14.64 -6.62
CA TYR A 189 -7.00 14.84 -6.82
C TYR A 189 -7.73 15.11 -5.50
N SER A 190 -7.41 14.35 -4.45
CA SER A 190 -8.06 14.45 -3.15
C SER A 190 -7.13 13.93 -2.05
N GLY A 191 -7.34 14.36 -0.82
CA GLY A 191 -6.59 13.86 0.31
C GLY A 191 -7.31 14.03 1.63
N LEU A 192 -6.92 13.22 2.61
CA LEU A 192 -7.34 13.27 3.99
C LEU A 192 -6.11 13.19 4.88
N VAL A 193 -6.08 14.00 5.94
CA VAL A 193 -5.15 13.85 7.05
C VAL A 193 -5.96 13.62 8.32
N ARG A 194 -5.54 12.66 9.14
CA ARG A 194 -6.14 12.41 10.44
C ARG A 194 -5.08 12.28 11.54
N GLU A 195 -5.48 12.62 12.75
CA GLU A 195 -4.67 12.33 13.94
C GLU A 195 -4.62 10.82 14.21
N PRO A 196 -3.60 10.34 14.96
CA PRO A 196 -3.53 8.95 15.34
C PRO A 196 -4.72 8.54 16.20
N ASP A 197 -5.19 7.32 16.03
CA ASP A 197 -6.19 6.72 16.92
C ASP A 197 -5.52 6.31 18.25
N ASP A 198 -6.28 6.37 19.33
CA ASP A 198 -5.82 5.92 20.67
C ASP A 198 -5.96 4.39 20.80
N ASP A 199 -5.29 3.65 19.92
CA ASP A 199 -5.30 2.18 19.86
C ASP A 199 -4.02 1.52 20.38
N GLY A 200 -3.06 2.35 20.81
CA GLY A 200 -1.74 1.89 21.29
C GLY A 200 -0.75 1.51 20.18
N PHE A 201 -1.14 1.56 18.91
CA PHE A 201 -0.29 1.25 17.76
C PHE A 201 0.14 2.50 17.00
N GLU A 202 -0.78 3.42 16.79
CA GLU A 202 -0.52 4.64 16.06
C GLU A 202 0.18 5.68 16.95
N SER A 203 1.15 6.37 16.40
CA SER A 203 1.97 7.35 17.17
C SER A 203 2.18 8.67 16.42
N THR A 204 1.65 8.79 15.21
CA THR A 204 1.77 9.97 14.36
C THR A 204 0.50 10.14 13.54
N PRO A 205 0.21 11.36 13.01
CA PRO A 205 -0.86 11.54 12.05
C PRO A 205 -0.65 10.69 10.79
N HIS A 206 -1.73 10.42 10.08
CA HIS A 206 -1.78 9.62 8.87
C HIS A 206 -2.34 10.43 7.70
N ALA A 207 -1.81 10.18 6.51
CA ALA A 207 -2.27 10.81 5.29
C ALA A 207 -2.71 9.78 4.25
N TYR A 208 -3.71 10.16 3.49
CA TYR A 208 -4.28 9.42 2.38
C TYR A 208 -4.39 10.36 1.19
N LEU A 209 -3.74 10.03 0.09
CA LEU A 209 -3.77 10.83 -1.12
C LEU A 209 -4.32 10.02 -2.28
N ILE A 210 -5.28 10.58 -3.00
CA ILE A 210 -5.75 10.08 -4.29
C ILE A 210 -5.17 10.98 -5.37
N ALA A 211 -4.54 10.38 -6.38
CA ALA A 211 -3.99 11.06 -7.52
C ALA A 211 -4.47 10.42 -8.82
N ARG A 212 -4.54 11.19 -9.92
CA ARG A 212 -5.03 10.73 -11.22
C ARG A 212 -3.91 10.72 -12.25
N ARG A 213 -3.80 9.65 -13.01
CA ARG A 213 -2.92 9.61 -14.19
C ARG A 213 -3.46 10.56 -15.27
N THR A 214 -2.69 11.59 -15.58
CA THR A 214 -2.91 12.51 -16.69
C THR A 214 -2.22 12.03 -17.97
#